data_f8a6233c575f1ab7fb5bd20cb9df19af
#
_entry.id   f8a6233c575f1ab7fb5bd20cb9df19af
#
_cell.length_a   1.000
_cell.length_b   1.000
_cell.length_c   1.000
_cell.angle_alpha   90.00
_cell.angle_beta   90.00
_cell.angle_gamma   90.00
#
_symmetry.space_group_name_H-M   'P 1'
#
loop_
_entity.id
_entity.type
_entity.pdbx_description
1 polymer ?
#
loop_
_entity_poly.entity_id
_entity_poly.type
_entity_poly.pdbx_seq_one_letter_code
_entity_poly.pdbx_strand_id
1 'polypeptide(L)'
;MSRWSVIGSGVAGLCVATLLAEQGETVEVIVSDQIPASHWAGGMLAPFCEGESAPEQVVELGQRAAEWWSQRVDDVAHQGTLVVASPRDAAELTRFARMTRQHQWADPAQLEPELAGRFARGLFFPDEAHLNPRDALRQLRASLEARGVVFHAGKPAGTLIDCRGIHAVDRQPELRAVRGEMLILQCKELHFSRPIRLLHPRFPCYLVPRADGHFMLGATMVESDDASPISARAMMELLGAAWAIHPALAEARIVESGTGRRPAYRYNVPEVRYRDGVFSLNGMYRHGFLLAPAMAQQLMQLLSQESNHAN
;
A
#
# COMPACT_ATOMS: atom_id res chain seq x y z
N MET A 1 3.39 -12.70 -30.77
CA MET A 1 3.46 -11.98 -29.49
C MET A 1 2.27 -11.05 -29.43
N SER A 2 1.45 -11.21 -28.42
CA SER A 2 0.30 -10.31 -28.20
C SER A 2 0.80 -8.94 -27.76
N ARG A 3 0.09 -7.87 -28.12
CA ARG A 3 0.40 -6.52 -27.68
C ARG A 3 -0.61 -6.10 -26.61
N TRP A 4 -0.09 -5.64 -25.49
CA TRP A 4 -0.88 -5.26 -24.31
C TRP A 4 -0.73 -3.76 -24.01
N SER A 5 -1.84 -3.10 -23.73
CA SER A 5 -1.88 -1.70 -23.33
C SER A 5 -2.40 -1.62 -21.89
N VAL A 6 -1.50 -1.44 -20.94
CA VAL A 6 -1.84 -1.26 -19.51
C VAL A 6 -2.14 0.22 -19.27
N ILE A 7 -3.37 0.54 -18.87
CA ILE A 7 -3.78 1.92 -18.59
C ILE A 7 -3.66 2.19 -17.09
N GLY A 8 -2.74 3.09 -16.72
CA GLY A 8 -2.43 3.45 -15.33
C GLY A 8 -1.06 2.96 -14.88
N SER A 9 -0.25 3.88 -14.36
CA SER A 9 1.12 3.66 -13.87
C SER A 9 1.23 3.63 -12.35
N GLY A 10 0.12 3.33 -11.65
CA GLY A 10 0.12 3.03 -10.23
C GLY A 10 0.62 1.61 -9.94
N VAL A 11 0.63 1.22 -8.67
CA VAL A 11 1.14 -0.10 -8.25
C VAL A 11 0.51 -1.27 -8.99
N ALA A 12 -0.81 -1.24 -9.23
CA ALA A 12 -1.51 -2.31 -9.96
C ALA A 12 -1.00 -2.42 -11.41
N GLY A 13 -0.96 -1.30 -12.14
CA GLY A 13 -0.51 -1.29 -13.53
C GLY A 13 0.94 -1.69 -13.69
N LEU A 14 1.83 -1.23 -12.79
CA LEU A 14 3.24 -1.61 -12.85
C LEU A 14 3.47 -3.09 -12.53
N CYS A 15 2.74 -3.68 -11.55
CA CYS A 15 2.82 -5.12 -11.29
C CYS A 15 2.33 -5.94 -12.50
N VAL A 16 1.25 -5.54 -13.14
CA VAL A 16 0.73 -6.21 -14.35
C VAL A 16 1.73 -6.10 -15.50
N ALA A 17 2.22 -4.90 -15.78
CA ALA A 17 3.21 -4.68 -16.85
C ALA A 17 4.50 -5.50 -16.61
N THR A 18 4.92 -5.63 -15.34
CA THR A 18 6.10 -6.42 -14.96
C THR A 18 5.91 -7.90 -15.32
N LEU A 19 4.77 -8.49 -14.93
CA LEU A 19 4.52 -9.90 -15.21
C LEU A 19 4.38 -10.18 -16.73
N LEU A 20 3.73 -9.30 -17.47
CA LEU A 20 3.64 -9.42 -18.95
C LEU A 20 5.02 -9.31 -19.60
N ALA A 21 5.83 -8.35 -19.21
CA ALA A 21 7.18 -8.17 -19.75
C ALA A 21 8.11 -9.35 -19.38
N GLU A 22 7.96 -9.92 -18.18
CA GLU A 22 8.69 -11.14 -17.76
C GLU A 22 8.30 -12.37 -18.59
N GLN A 23 7.08 -12.43 -19.12
CA GLN A 23 6.62 -13.47 -20.05
C GLN A 23 7.03 -13.22 -21.51
N GLY A 24 7.73 -12.12 -21.79
CA GLY A 24 8.17 -11.76 -23.14
C GLY A 24 7.10 -11.13 -24.02
N GLU A 25 5.99 -10.69 -23.42
CA GLU A 25 4.92 -10.01 -24.15
C GLU A 25 5.31 -8.57 -24.53
N THR A 26 4.74 -8.05 -25.62
CA THR A 26 4.90 -6.65 -26.01
C THR A 26 3.96 -5.78 -25.18
N VAL A 27 4.50 -4.89 -24.36
CA VAL A 27 3.75 -4.07 -23.41
C VAL A 27 3.99 -2.58 -23.62
N GLU A 28 2.93 -1.81 -23.55
CA GLU A 28 2.98 -0.36 -23.37
C GLU A 28 2.18 0.03 -22.13
N VAL A 29 2.59 1.10 -21.46
CA VAL A 29 1.89 1.66 -20.29
C VAL A 29 1.39 3.06 -20.62
N ILE A 30 0.07 3.23 -20.55
CA ILE A 30 -0.57 4.53 -20.78
C ILE A 30 -0.58 5.28 -19.45
N VAL A 31 0.16 6.38 -19.40
CA VAL A 31 0.28 7.25 -18.23
C VAL A 31 -0.69 8.43 -18.30
N SER A 32 -1.03 8.97 -17.15
CA SER A 32 -1.79 10.23 -17.02
C SER A 32 -1.02 11.21 -16.12
N ASP A 33 -1.41 12.47 -16.12
CA ASP A 33 -0.85 13.52 -15.25
C ASP A 33 -1.35 13.38 -13.78
N GLN A 34 -2.23 12.43 -13.51
CA GLN A 34 -2.78 12.22 -12.18
C GLN A 34 -1.80 11.45 -11.29
N ILE A 35 -1.56 11.97 -10.10
CA ILE A 35 -0.75 11.26 -9.09
C ILE A 35 -1.55 10.05 -8.59
N PRO A 36 -1.04 8.83 -8.76
CA PRO A 36 -1.76 7.63 -8.31
C PRO A 36 -1.82 7.55 -6.78
N ALA A 37 -2.89 6.97 -6.24
CA ALA A 37 -3.04 6.77 -4.79
C ALA A 37 -1.85 6.01 -4.16
N SER A 38 -1.21 5.13 -4.91
CA SER A 38 -0.02 4.38 -4.48
C SER A 38 1.20 5.26 -4.17
N HIS A 39 1.28 6.49 -4.71
CA HIS A 39 2.32 7.46 -4.37
C HIS A 39 2.25 7.90 -2.90
N TRP A 40 1.06 7.92 -2.32
CA TRP A 40 0.78 8.36 -0.95
C TRP A 40 0.68 7.19 0.06
N ALA A 41 1.03 5.96 -0.37
CA ALA A 41 0.92 4.77 0.46
C ALA A 41 2.03 4.67 1.51
N GLY A 42 1.76 3.94 2.59
CA GLY A 42 2.75 3.62 3.62
C GLY A 42 3.78 2.57 3.20
N GLY A 43 3.44 1.71 2.25
CA GLY A 43 4.33 0.65 1.78
C GLY A 43 4.51 -0.49 2.77
N MET A 44 3.58 -0.68 3.69
CA MET A 44 3.56 -1.84 4.58
C MET A 44 3.17 -3.10 3.80
N LEU A 45 3.96 -4.14 3.96
CA LEU A 45 3.72 -5.50 3.47
C LEU A 45 3.38 -6.37 4.69
N ALA A 46 2.21 -6.09 5.26
CA ALA A 46 1.82 -6.49 6.61
C ALA A 46 0.49 -7.27 6.62
N PRO A 47 0.45 -8.47 6.00
CA PRO A 47 -0.78 -9.23 5.82
C PRO A 47 -1.45 -9.61 7.15
N PHE A 48 -0.67 -9.98 8.14
CA PHE A 48 -1.21 -10.47 9.41
C PHE A 48 -1.81 -9.35 10.26
N CYS A 49 -1.22 -8.16 10.24
CA CYS A 49 -1.80 -6.96 10.84
C CYS A 49 -3.15 -6.56 10.23
N GLU A 50 -3.36 -6.83 8.94
CA GLU A 50 -4.62 -6.51 8.26
C GLU A 50 -5.77 -7.44 8.70
N GLY A 51 -5.48 -8.64 9.21
CA GLY A 51 -6.48 -9.61 9.72
C GLY A 51 -7.37 -9.07 10.84
N GLU A 52 -7.00 -7.93 11.46
CA GLU A 52 -7.85 -7.25 12.44
C GLU A 52 -9.18 -6.78 11.87
N SER A 53 -9.20 -6.37 10.60
CA SER A 53 -10.38 -5.74 9.99
C SER A 53 -10.61 -6.09 8.52
N ALA A 54 -9.65 -6.72 7.86
CA ALA A 54 -9.77 -7.15 6.48
C ALA A 54 -10.33 -8.59 6.37
N PRO A 55 -11.02 -8.93 5.27
CA PRO A 55 -11.38 -10.30 4.97
C PRO A 55 -10.15 -11.23 4.92
N GLU A 56 -10.32 -12.49 5.29
CA GLU A 56 -9.26 -13.51 5.30
C GLU A 56 -8.52 -13.60 3.96
N GLN A 57 -9.23 -13.46 2.85
CA GLN A 57 -8.65 -13.45 1.51
C GLN A 57 -7.54 -12.38 1.34
N VAL A 58 -7.65 -11.24 2.00
CA VAL A 58 -6.61 -10.18 1.97
C VAL A 58 -5.34 -10.67 2.66
N VAL A 59 -5.51 -11.36 3.80
CA VAL A 59 -4.39 -11.94 4.54
C VAL A 59 -3.69 -13.00 3.72
N GLU A 60 -4.45 -13.92 3.12
CA GLU A 60 -3.91 -15.03 2.31
C GLU A 60 -3.16 -14.52 1.08
N LEU A 61 -3.77 -13.62 0.29
CA LEU A 61 -3.16 -13.05 -0.91
C LEU A 61 -1.91 -12.21 -0.60
N GLY A 62 -1.88 -11.57 0.57
CA GLY A 62 -0.78 -10.70 0.97
C GLY A 62 0.48 -11.41 1.44
N GLN A 63 0.42 -12.70 1.82
CA GLN A 63 1.55 -13.40 2.47
C GLN A 63 2.82 -13.47 1.61
N ARG A 64 2.69 -13.49 0.30
CA ARG A 64 3.83 -13.56 -0.61
C ARG A 64 4.30 -12.20 -1.15
N ALA A 65 3.70 -11.11 -0.67
CA ALA A 65 4.01 -9.78 -1.18
C ALA A 65 5.47 -9.40 -0.94
N ALA A 66 5.99 -9.60 0.26
CA ALA A 66 7.37 -9.25 0.59
C ALA A 66 8.38 -10.01 -0.27
N GLU A 67 8.18 -11.31 -0.51
CA GLU A 67 9.00 -12.13 -1.41
C GLU A 67 8.97 -11.58 -2.84
N TRP A 68 7.78 -11.29 -3.37
CA TRP A 68 7.61 -10.78 -4.73
C TRP A 68 8.33 -9.44 -4.93
N TRP A 69 8.20 -8.52 -3.97
CA TRP A 69 8.86 -7.22 -4.02
C TRP A 69 10.38 -7.36 -3.91
N SER A 70 10.90 -8.17 -2.98
CA SER A 70 12.35 -8.37 -2.79
C SER A 70 13.07 -8.94 -4.01
N GLN A 71 12.35 -9.61 -4.91
CA GLN A 71 12.91 -10.11 -6.17
C GLN A 71 13.02 -9.03 -7.25
N ARG A 72 12.39 -7.85 -7.08
CA ARG A 72 12.22 -6.86 -8.16
C ARG A 72 12.63 -5.45 -7.79
N VAL A 73 12.71 -5.14 -6.53
CA VAL A 73 13.14 -3.83 -6.04
C VAL A 73 14.11 -4.01 -4.88
N ASP A 74 14.98 -3.03 -4.72
CA ASP A 74 15.88 -2.94 -3.58
C ASP A 74 15.14 -2.42 -2.34
N ASP A 75 15.78 -2.51 -1.17
CA ASP A 75 15.34 -1.89 0.08
C ASP A 75 13.95 -2.33 0.60
N VAL A 76 13.59 -3.59 0.38
CA VAL A 76 12.50 -4.22 1.12
C VAL A 76 13.01 -4.60 2.50
N ALA A 77 12.51 -3.92 3.52
CA ALA A 77 12.96 -4.10 4.90
C ALA A 77 12.15 -5.19 5.60
N HIS A 78 12.76 -6.34 5.85
CA HIS A 78 12.20 -7.50 6.58
C HIS A 78 12.43 -7.34 8.09
N GLN A 79 11.87 -6.28 8.68
CA GLN A 79 12.07 -5.93 10.10
C GLN A 79 10.83 -6.22 10.96
N GLY A 80 9.77 -6.76 10.36
CA GLY A 80 8.51 -6.97 11.02
C GLY A 80 7.73 -5.66 11.25
N THR A 81 6.59 -5.78 11.94
CA THR A 81 5.74 -4.66 12.35
C THR A 81 5.52 -4.71 13.86
N LEU A 82 5.64 -3.58 14.53
CA LEU A 82 5.33 -3.45 15.94
C LEU A 82 4.00 -2.72 16.15
N VAL A 83 3.07 -3.35 16.82
CA VAL A 83 1.77 -2.79 17.18
C VAL A 83 1.76 -2.42 18.66
N VAL A 84 1.42 -1.17 18.95
CA VAL A 84 1.37 -0.62 20.30
C VAL A 84 0.04 0.07 20.55
N ALA A 85 -0.31 0.23 21.83
CA ALA A 85 -1.45 1.04 22.25
C ALA A 85 -1.05 1.87 23.48
N SER A 86 -1.68 3.04 23.62
CA SER A 86 -1.48 3.85 24.82
C SER A 86 -1.91 3.06 26.07
N PRO A 87 -1.39 3.38 27.26
CA PRO A 87 -1.81 2.69 28.50
C PRO A 87 -3.32 2.73 28.74
N ARG A 88 -4.01 3.78 28.29
CA ARG A 88 -5.49 3.90 28.40
C ARG A 88 -6.21 2.95 27.45
N ASP A 89 -5.58 2.61 26.33
CA ASP A 89 -6.15 1.78 25.26
C ASP A 89 -5.56 0.36 25.26
N ALA A 90 -4.94 -0.09 26.37
CA ALA A 90 -4.28 -1.40 26.48
C ALA A 90 -5.21 -2.59 26.16
N ALA A 91 -6.52 -2.47 26.34
CA ALA A 91 -7.51 -3.45 25.96
C ALA A 91 -7.57 -3.68 24.43
N GLU A 92 -7.26 -2.64 23.63
CA GLU A 92 -7.22 -2.74 22.17
C GLU A 92 -6.13 -3.70 21.69
N LEU A 93 -4.96 -3.76 22.36
CA LEU A 93 -3.94 -4.77 22.04
C LEU A 93 -4.45 -6.21 22.23
N THR A 94 -5.19 -6.45 23.30
CA THR A 94 -5.75 -7.77 23.55
C THR A 94 -6.84 -8.13 22.54
N ARG A 95 -7.67 -7.16 22.16
CA ARG A 95 -8.65 -7.31 21.07
C ARG A 95 -7.95 -7.60 19.75
N PHE A 96 -6.94 -6.82 19.40
CA PHE A 96 -6.16 -6.95 18.17
C PHE A 96 -5.49 -8.34 18.08
N ALA A 97 -4.88 -8.81 19.19
CA ALA A 97 -4.26 -10.12 19.27
C ALA A 97 -5.25 -11.28 19.02
N ARG A 98 -6.51 -11.13 19.44
CA ARG A 98 -7.56 -12.16 19.19
C ARG A 98 -8.02 -12.20 17.73
N MET A 99 -7.93 -11.07 17.03
CA MET A 99 -8.37 -10.92 15.64
C MET A 99 -7.26 -11.24 14.63
N THR A 100 -6.00 -11.29 15.09
CA THR A 100 -4.83 -11.49 14.23
C THR A 100 -4.07 -12.76 14.57
N ARG A 101 -3.18 -13.18 13.68
CA ARG A 101 -2.32 -14.36 13.86
C ARG A 101 -0.87 -14.03 13.54
N GLN A 102 0.06 -14.97 13.78
CA GLN A 102 1.50 -14.84 13.48
C GLN A 102 2.16 -13.65 14.20
N HIS A 103 1.71 -13.33 15.41
CA HIS A 103 2.29 -12.32 16.27
C HIS A 103 2.87 -12.92 17.55
N GLN A 104 3.74 -12.15 18.18
CA GLN A 104 4.33 -12.43 19.50
C GLN A 104 4.09 -11.22 20.40
N TRP A 105 3.82 -11.48 21.68
CA TRP A 105 3.87 -10.43 22.69
C TRP A 105 5.33 -10.04 22.90
N ALA A 106 5.62 -8.77 22.87
CA ALA A 106 6.98 -8.24 22.99
C ALA A 106 7.03 -7.00 23.88
N ASP A 107 8.21 -6.76 24.45
CA ASP A 107 8.56 -5.48 25.03
C ASP A 107 9.00 -4.54 23.89
N PRO A 108 8.27 -3.44 23.62
CA PRO A 108 8.61 -2.50 22.57
C PRO A 108 10.01 -1.93 22.68
N ALA A 109 10.54 -1.73 23.91
CA ALA A 109 11.87 -1.19 24.13
C ALA A 109 13.01 -2.13 23.69
N GLN A 110 12.76 -3.44 23.67
CA GLN A 110 13.75 -4.41 23.16
C GLN A 110 13.83 -4.41 21.64
N LEU A 111 12.75 -4.07 20.96
CA LEU A 111 12.67 -4.03 19.50
C LEU A 111 13.05 -2.66 18.95
N GLU A 112 12.64 -1.61 19.64
CA GLU A 112 12.86 -0.20 19.32
C GLU A 112 13.26 0.54 20.61
N PRO A 113 14.56 0.69 20.90
CA PRO A 113 15.03 1.32 22.16
C PRO A 113 14.48 2.72 22.42
N GLU A 114 14.16 3.45 21.36
CA GLU A 114 13.52 4.78 21.44
C GLU A 114 12.14 4.75 22.11
N LEU A 115 11.50 3.58 22.18
CA LEU A 115 10.21 3.40 22.85
C LEU A 115 10.34 3.05 24.34
N ALA A 116 11.55 3.10 24.91
CA ALA A 116 11.75 2.79 26.31
C ALA A 116 10.87 3.64 27.25
N GLY A 117 10.19 2.98 28.17
CA GLY A 117 9.29 3.62 29.14
C GLY A 117 7.96 4.17 28.58
N ARG A 118 7.69 3.99 27.28
CA ARG A 118 6.47 4.51 26.65
C ARG A 118 5.34 3.51 26.60
N PHE A 119 5.65 2.27 26.26
CA PHE A 119 4.68 1.19 26.13
C PHE A 119 5.15 -0.01 26.92
N ALA A 120 4.29 -0.53 27.81
CA ALA A 120 4.63 -1.67 28.66
C ALA A 120 4.71 -3.00 27.87
N ARG A 121 3.97 -3.11 26.77
CA ARG A 121 3.96 -4.27 25.87
C ARG A 121 3.42 -3.89 24.51
N GLY A 122 3.75 -4.71 23.51
CA GLY A 122 3.25 -4.61 22.15
C GLY A 122 3.02 -5.99 21.53
N LEU A 123 2.55 -6.01 20.29
CA LEU A 123 2.49 -7.19 19.45
C LEU A 123 3.51 -7.03 18.32
N PHE A 124 4.38 -7.99 18.19
CA PHE A 124 5.39 -8.01 17.14
C PHE A 124 5.01 -9.06 16.09
N PHE A 125 5.02 -8.66 14.82
CA PHE A 125 4.75 -9.48 13.65
C PHE A 125 6.05 -9.68 12.88
N PRO A 126 6.84 -10.73 13.15
CA PRO A 126 8.20 -10.89 12.62
C PRO A 126 8.25 -11.09 11.09
N ASP A 127 7.21 -11.72 10.53
CA ASP A 127 7.18 -12.12 9.11
C ASP A 127 6.65 -11.01 8.18
N GLU A 128 6.44 -9.81 8.72
CA GLU A 128 6.02 -8.64 7.94
C GLU A 128 7.21 -7.81 7.47
N ALA A 129 6.98 -7.02 6.44
CA ALA A 129 7.99 -6.18 5.82
C ALA A 129 7.42 -4.80 5.46
N HIS A 130 8.30 -3.92 4.99
CA HIS A 130 7.89 -2.64 4.42
C HIS A 130 8.88 -2.19 3.35
N LEU A 131 8.45 -1.24 2.52
CA LEU A 131 9.26 -0.62 1.49
C LEU A 131 8.90 0.86 1.35
N ASN A 132 9.73 1.62 0.62
CA ASN A 132 9.36 2.95 0.19
C ASN A 132 8.52 2.85 -1.11
N PRO A 133 7.24 3.20 -1.10
CA PRO A 133 6.35 3.11 -2.27
C PRO A 133 6.87 3.84 -3.51
N ARG A 134 7.40 5.03 -3.32
CA ARG A 134 7.86 5.88 -4.44
C ARG A 134 9.11 5.29 -5.11
N ASP A 135 10.03 4.78 -4.30
CA ASP A 135 11.23 4.13 -4.77
C ASP A 135 10.91 2.82 -5.48
N ALA A 136 10.01 2.01 -4.90
CA ALA A 136 9.56 0.77 -5.52
C ALA A 136 8.88 1.00 -6.88
N LEU A 137 7.99 2.00 -6.99
CA LEU A 137 7.35 2.34 -8.27
C LEU A 137 8.38 2.83 -9.29
N ARG A 138 9.35 3.66 -8.87
CA ARG A 138 10.42 4.16 -9.74
C ARG A 138 11.30 3.01 -10.24
N GLN A 139 11.69 2.09 -9.38
CA GLN A 139 12.53 0.93 -9.74
C GLN A 139 11.80 -0.03 -10.68
N LEU A 140 10.53 -0.36 -10.42
CA LEU A 140 9.73 -1.15 -11.36
C LEU A 140 9.64 -0.48 -12.73
N ARG A 141 9.38 0.82 -12.76
CA ARG A 141 9.31 1.57 -14.01
C ARG A 141 10.64 1.53 -14.76
N ALA A 142 11.74 1.79 -14.10
CA ALA A 142 13.09 1.75 -14.70
C ALA A 142 13.41 0.33 -15.25
N SER A 143 13.06 -0.72 -14.51
CA SER A 143 13.22 -2.11 -14.96
C SER A 143 12.37 -2.41 -16.21
N LEU A 144 11.14 -1.90 -16.27
CA LEU A 144 10.26 -2.04 -17.43
C LEU A 144 10.78 -1.29 -18.65
N GLU A 145 11.23 -0.06 -18.49
CA GLU A 145 11.86 0.74 -19.56
C GLU A 145 13.13 0.07 -20.10
N ALA A 146 13.95 -0.52 -19.24
CA ALA A 146 15.13 -1.31 -19.62
C ALA A 146 14.76 -2.58 -20.42
N ARG A 147 13.57 -3.12 -20.24
CA ARG A 147 13.02 -4.25 -21.01
C ARG A 147 12.31 -3.81 -22.31
N GLY A 148 12.30 -2.52 -22.64
CA GLY A 148 11.69 -1.97 -23.83
C GLY A 148 10.18 -1.65 -23.70
N VAL A 149 9.62 -1.66 -22.50
CA VAL A 149 8.25 -1.19 -22.27
C VAL A 149 8.17 0.32 -22.44
N VAL A 150 7.24 0.78 -23.27
CA VAL A 150 7.07 2.20 -23.58
C VAL A 150 6.02 2.81 -22.66
N PHE A 151 6.35 3.95 -22.06
CA PHE A 151 5.45 4.76 -21.25
C PHE A 151 5.05 6.02 -22.01
N HIS A 152 3.78 6.24 -22.26
CA HIS A 152 3.30 7.43 -22.99
C HIS A 152 1.85 7.80 -22.61
N ALA A 153 1.46 9.03 -22.93
CA ALA A 153 0.08 9.54 -22.71
C ALA A 153 -0.82 9.40 -23.96
N GLY A 154 -0.40 8.60 -24.94
CA GLY A 154 -1.12 8.41 -26.20
C GLY A 154 -2.30 7.45 -26.11
N LYS A 155 -2.88 7.15 -27.27
CA LYS A 155 -3.95 6.14 -27.40
C LYS A 155 -3.36 4.73 -27.27
N PRO A 156 -4.06 3.81 -26.60
CA PRO A 156 -3.64 2.42 -26.53
C PRO A 156 -3.68 1.76 -27.92
N ALA A 157 -2.72 0.87 -28.18
CA ALA A 157 -2.60 0.18 -29.46
C ALA A 157 -2.72 -1.36 -29.35
N GLY A 158 -2.79 -1.89 -28.14
CA GLY A 158 -2.94 -3.32 -27.84
C GLY A 158 -4.24 -3.67 -27.12
N THR A 159 -4.36 -4.91 -26.69
CA THR A 159 -5.46 -5.36 -25.82
C THR A 159 -5.40 -4.61 -24.49
N LEU A 160 -6.54 -4.10 -24.04
CA LEU A 160 -6.62 -3.19 -22.92
C LEU A 160 -6.63 -3.92 -21.58
N ILE A 161 -5.81 -3.41 -20.65
CA ILE A 161 -5.87 -3.75 -19.23
C ILE A 161 -6.03 -2.45 -18.43
N ASP A 162 -7.21 -2.24 -17.83
CA ASP A 162 -7.52 -1.03 -17.08
C ASP A 162 -7.09 -1.14 -15.62
N CYS A 163 -6.04 -0.41 -15.25
CA CYS A 163 -5.48 -0.30 -13.90
C CYS A 163 -5.52 1.15 -13.37
N ARG A 164 -6.47 1.97 -13.82
CA ARG A 164 -6.56 3.42 -13.50
C ARG A 164 -6.96 3.75 -12.07
N GLY A 165 -7.20 2.74 -11.25
CA GLY A 165 -7.67 2.97 -9.88
C GLY A 165 -9.03 3.71 -9.86
N ILE A 166 -9.15 4.75 -9.04
CA ILE A 166 -10.42 5.49 -8.93
C ILE A 166 -10.83 6.19 -10.22
N HIS A 167 -9.91 6.45 -11.13
CA HIS A 167 -10.20 7.08 -12.42
C HIS A 167 -10.87 6.13 -13.43
N ALA A 168 -11.13 4.87 -13.05
CA ALA A 168 -11.86 3.89 -13.85
C ALA A 168 -13.38 3.89 -13.60
N VAL A 169 -13.92 4.85 -12.86
CA VAL A 169 -15.38 4.94 -12.53
C VAL A 169 -16.26 5.06 -13.76
N ASP A 170 -15.75 5.56 -14.89
CA ASP A 170 -16.44 5.60 -16.17
C ASP A 170 -16.77 4.21 -16.71
N ARG A 171 -15.93 3.21 -16.42
CA ARG A 171 -16.11 1.80 -16.80
C ARG A 171 -16.53 0.91 -15.63
N GLN A 172 -16.28 1.34 -14.41
CA GLN A 172 -16.52 0.59 -13.18
C GLN A 172 -17.27 1.49 -12.18
N PRO A 173 -18.58 1.77 -12.44
CA PRO A 173 -19.35 2.72 -11.65
C PRO A 173 -19.60 2.29 -10.19
N GLU A 174 -19.32 1.02 -9.87
CA GLU A 174 -19.38 0.49 -8.51
C GLU A 174 -18.14 0.82 -7.65
N LEU A 175 -17.09 1.39 -8.24
CA LEU A 175 -15.96 1.90 -7.49
C LEU A 175 -16.36 3.12 -6.65
N ARG A 176 -15.91 3.12 -5.42
CA ARG A 176 -15.98 4.26 -4.53
C ARG A 176 -14.59 4.74 -4.14
N ALA A 177 -14.48 6.00 -3.83
CA ALA A 177 -13.25 6.60 -3.35
C ALA A 177 -13.21 6.57 -1.82
N VAL A 178 -12.09 6.13 -1.27
CA VAL A 178 -11.78 6.28 0.16
C VAL A 178 -10.57 7.18 0.29
N ARG A 179 -10.83 8.41 0.73
CA ARG A 179 -9.81 9.43 0.95
C ARG A 179 -8.88 9.03 2.08
N GLY A 180 -7.59 9.17 1.87
CA GLY A 180 -6.54 8.98 2.87
C GLY A 180 -5.57 10.14 2.86
N GLU A 181 -5.32 10.70 4.02
CA GLU A 181 -4.39 11.80 4.23
C GLU A 181 -3.18 11.32 5.01
N MET A 182 -2.00 11.81 4.66
CA MET A 182 -0.73 11.40 5.23
C MET A 182 0.24 12.57 5.35
N LEU A 183 1.27 12.39 6.18
CA LEU A 183 2.38 13.33 6.34
C LEU A 183 3.71 12.60 6.12
N ILE A 184 4.69 13.33 5.58
CA ILE A 184 6.10 12.97 5.72
C ILE A 184 6.70 13.90 6.78
N LEU A 185 7.19 13.29 7.85
CA LEU A 185 7.88 13.98 8.94
C LEU A 185 9.39 13.73 8.84
N GLN A 186 10.19 14.70 9.23
CA GLN A 186 11.64 14.55 9.42
C GLN A 186 12.00 14.78 10.87
N CYS A 187 12.60 13.78 11.50
CA CYS A 187 13.15 13.79 12.84
C CYS A 187 14.47 13.01 12.83
N LYS A 188 15.60 13.71 12.69
CA LYS A 188 16.92 13.07 12.54
C LYS A 188 17.44 12.43 13.83
N GLU A 189 16.86 12.81 14.95
CA GLU A 189 17.24 12.36 16.29
C GLU A 189 16.57 11.02 16.65
N LEU A 190 15.58 10.59 15.87
CA LEU A 190 14.77 9.41 16.12
C LEU A 190 15.04 8.34 15.06
N HIS A 191 15.28 7.11 15.53
CA HIS A 191 15.59 5.98 14.67
C HIS A 191 14.67 4.79 14.96
N PHE A 192 13.76 4.49 14.04
CA PHE A 192 12.99 3.25 14.05
C PHE A 192 13.41 2.37 12.88
N SER A 193 13.53 1.07 13.14
CA SER A 193 13.90 0.09 12.13
C SER A 193 12.68 -0.54 11.43
N ARG A 194 11.50 -0.37 12.00
CA ARG A 194 10.25 -1.00 11.53
C ARG A 194 9.04 -0.10 11.65
N PRO A 195 7.94 -0.40 10.94
CA PRO A 195 6.67 0.30 11.14
C PRO A 195 6.16 0.15 12.58
N ILE A 196 5.73 1.27 13.15
CA ILE A 196 5.03 1.32 14.44
C ILE A 196 3.55 1.59 14.14
N ARG A 197 2.68 0.64 14.47
CA ARG A 197 1.22 0.81 14.38
C ARG A 197 0.68 1.14 15.75
N LEU A 198 0.17 2.36 15.90
CA LEU A 198 -0.53 2.78 17.11
C LEU A 198 -2.01 2.44 16.98
N LEU A 199 -2.51 1.60 17.88
CA LEU A 199 -3.94 1.38 18.01
C LEU A 199 -4.58 2.57 18.72
N HIS A 200 -5.59 3.13 18.09
CA HIS A 200 -6.34 4.24 18.64
C HIS A 200 -7.84 4.01 18.36
N PRO A 201 -8.75 4.25 19.34
CA PRO A 201 -10.18 3.94 19.18
C PRO A 201 -10.87 4.65 18.02
N ARG A 202 -10.37 5.83 17.61
CA ARG A 202 -10.99 6.64 16.54
C ARG A 202 -10.27 6.53 15.21
N PHE A 203 -8.94 6.40 15.21
CA PHE A 203 -8.14 6.39 14.00
C PHE A 203 -6.87 5.57 14.20
N PRO A 204 -6.77 4.41 13.57
CA PRO A 204 -5.52 3.67 13.54
C PRO A 204 -4.46 4.48 12.78
N CYS A 205 -3.29 4.60 13.37
CA CYS A 205 -2.19 5.33 12.80
C CYS A 205 -0.98 4.41 12.67
N TYR A 206 -0.17 4.62 11.64
CA TYR A 206 1.11 3.96 11.50
C TYR A 206 2.19 4.99 11.15
N LEU A 207 3.36 4.76 11.71
CA LEU A 207 4.59 5.49 11.44
C LEU A 207 5.54 4.53 10.74
N VAL A 208 5.90 4.81 9.49
CA VAL A 208 6.78 3.94 8.70
C VAL A 208 8.10 4.66 8.45
N PRO A 209 9.23 4.08 8.89
CA PRO A 209 10.54 4.71 8.71
C PRO A 209 10.92 4.79 7.22
N ARG A 210 11.66 5.83 6.90
CA ARG A 210 12.30 6.12 5.61
C ARG A 210 13.76 6.48 5.84
N ALA A 211 14.54 6.57 4.78
CA ALA A 211 15.91 7.04 4.84
C ALA A 211 16.02 8.46 5.45
N ASP A 212 17.20 8.80 5.95
CA ASP A 212 17.58 10.15 6.41
C ASP A 212 16.67 10.75 7.49
N GLY A 213 16.18 9.92 8.42
CA GLY A 213 15.32 10.36 9.53
C GLY A 213 13.94 10.83 9.07
N HIS A 214 13.48 10.41 7.89
CA HIS A 214 12.12 10.64 7.45
C HIS A 214 11.19 9.53 7.93
N PHE A 215 9.94 9.89 8.14
CA PHE A 215 8.88 8.97 8.53
C PHE A 215 7.60 9.29 7.74
N MET A 216 7.00 8.27 7.18
CA MET A 216 5.64 8.38 6.67
C MET A 216 4.66 8.12 7.81
N LEU A 217 3.82 9.09 8.10
CA LEU A 217 2.76 9.03 9.11
C LEU A 217 1.41 8.96 8.40
N GLY A 218 0.63 7.95 8.69
CA GLY A 218 -0.66 7.75 8.04
C GLY A 218 -1.61 6.84 8.80
N ALA A 219 -2.79 6.74 8.37
CA ALA A 219 -3.45 7.59 7.40
C ALA A 219 -4.93 7.66 7.75
N THR A 220 -5.56 8.76 7.42
CA THR A 220 -7.02 8.86 7.58
C THR A 220 -7.74 7.89 6.64
N MET A 221 -8.99 7.57 6.99
CA MET A 221 -9.90 6.78 6.18
C MET A 221 -11.27 7.48 6.17
N VAL A 222 -11.56 8.17 5.08
CA VAL A 222 -12.79 8.94 4.94
C VAL A 222 -13.49 8.51 3.66
N GLU A 223 -14.75 8.09 3.75
CA GLU A 223 -15.58 7.80 2.60
C GLU A 223 -15.89 9.11 1.86
N SER A 224 -15.06 9.47 0.90
CA SER A 224 -15.16 10.74 0.17
C SER A 224 -14.34 10.67 -1.12
N ASP A 225 -14.85 11.29 -2.17
CA ASP A 225 -14.15 11.54 -3.45
C ASP A 225 -13.45 12.92 -3.49
N ASP A 226 -13.42 13.63 -2.37
CA ASP A 226 -12.75 14.92 -2.27
C ASP A 226 -11.24 14.78 -2.48
N ALA A 227 -10.71 15.48 -3.49
CA ALA A 227 -9.29 15.51 -3.86
C ALA A 227 -8.54 16.72 -3.28
N SER A 228 -9.19 17.55 -2.47
CA SER A 228 -8.57 18.75 -1.88
C SER A 228 -7.40 18.39 -0.95
N PRO A 229 -6.52 19.34 -0.62
CA PRO A 229 -5.42 19.14 0.33
C PRO A 229 -5.89 18.65 1.69
N ILE A 230 -4.94 18.20 2.51
CA ILE A 230 -5.19 17.68 3.87
C ILE A 230 -6.02 18.67 4.70
N SER A 231 -7.00 18.15 5.43
CA SER A 231 -7.81 18.97 6.34
C SER A 231 -7.08 19.30 7.64
N ALA A 232 -7.42 20.43 8.27
CA ALA A 232 -6.90 20.79 9.58
C ALA A 232 -7.19 19.71 10.64
N ARG A 233 -8.38 19.09 10.60
CA ARG A 233 -8.72 17.96 11.47
C ARG A 233 -7.78 16.78 11.27
N ALA A 234 -7.55 16.33 10.06
CA ALA A 234 -6.64 15.22 9.76
C ALA A 234 -5.20 15.53 10.20
N MET A 235 -4.73 16.77 9.97
CA MET A 235 -3.43 17.21 10.42
C MET A 235 -3.28 17.09 11.93
N MET A 236 -4.26 17.57 12.70
CA MET A 236 -4.23 17.49 14.16
C MET A 236 -4.28 16.04 14.67
N GLU A 237 -5.12 15.19 14.06
CA GLU A 237 -5.24 13.78 14.40
C GLU A 237 -3.92 13.03 14.17
N LEU A 238 -3.31 13.20 13.01
CA LEU A 238 -2.04 12.56 12.68
C LEU A 238 -0.89 13.03 13.58
N LEU A 239 -0.74 14.34 13.79
CA LEU A 239 0.30 14.87 14.65
C LEU A 239 0.10 14.47 16.11
N GLY A 240 -1.15 14.42 16.59
CA GLY A 240 -1.48 13.90 17.91
C GLY A 240 -1.09 12.43 18.08
N ALA A 241 -1.33 11.61 17.07
CA ALA A 241 -0.92 10.21 17.05
C ALA A 241 0.62 10.06 17.03
N ALA A 242 1.32 10.88 16.23
CA ALA A 242 2.78 10.90 16.20
C ALA A 242 3.36 11.22 17.58
N TRP A 243 2.84 12.23 18.24
CA TRP A 243 3.24 12.59 19.61
C TRP A 243 2.97 11.46 20.60
N ALA A 244 1.86 10.77 20.48
CA ALA A 244 1.55 9.61 21.32
C ALA A 244 2.55 8.46 21.12
N ILE A 245 3.08 8.26 19.90
CA ILE A 245 4.15 7.30 19.65
C ILE A 245 5.45 7.77 20.31
N HIS A 246 5.93 8.98 19.99
CA HIS A 246 7.16 9.52 20.58
C HIS A 246 7.15 11.05 20.65
N PRO A 247 7.55 11.67 21.81
CA PRO A 247 7.52 13.14 21.97
C PRO A 247 8.37 13.90 20.96
N ALA A 248 9.52 13.36 20.55
CA ALA A 248 10.38 14.01 19.55
C ALA A 248 9.66 14.24 18.22
N LEU A 249 8.61 13.47 17.90
CA LEU A 249 7.81 13.67 16.70
C LEU A 249 6.95 14.94 16.75
N ALA A 250 6.72 15.51 17.93
CA ALA A 250 6.07 16.82 18.04
C ALA A 250 6.96 17.96 17.53
N GLU A 251 8.29 17.78 17.59
CA GLU A 251 9.28 18.74 17.10
C GLU A 251 9.76 18.42 15.68
N ALA A 252 9.27 17.34 15.08
CA ALA A 252 9.60 16.94 13.73
C ALA A 252 9.18 17.99 12.69
N ARG A 253 9.95 18.12 11.63
CA ARG A 253 9.57 18.99 10.49
C ARG A 253 8.55 18.28 9.63
N ILE A 254 7.45 18.96 9.31
CA ILE A 254 6.52 18.50 8.29
C ILE A 254 7.14 18.80 6.93
N VAL A 255 7.61 17.78 6.23
CA VAL A 255 8.28 17.91 4.93
C VAL A 255 7.25 17.93 3.81
N GLU A 256 6.21 17.10 3.94
CA GLU A 256 5.19 16.95 2.92
C GLU A 256 3.86 16.52 3.56
N SER A 257 2.78 16.93 2.94
CA SER A 257 1.44 16.41 3.21
C SER A 257 0.82 15.90 1.92
N GLY A 258 0.11 14.80 1.98
CA GLY A 258 -0.49 14.18 0.81
C GLY A 258 -1.90 13.69 1.04
N THR A 259 -2.66 13.67 -0.06
CA THR A 259 -4.02 13.15 -0.09
C THR A 259 -4.17 12.20 -1.26
N GLY A 260 -4.63 10.97 -0.99
CA GLY A 260 -4.89 9.97 -2.01
C GLY A 260 -6.33 9.47 -1.96
N ARG A 261 -6.91 9.17 -3.12
CA ARG A 261 -8.23 8.54 -3.26
C ARG A 261 -8.04 7.07 -3.58
N ARG A 262 -8.25 6.21 -2.59
CA ARG A 262 -8.11 4.76 -2.74
C ARG A 262 -9.32 4.20 -3.47
N PRO A 263 -9.14 3.43 -4.56
CA PRO A 263 -10.25 2.77 -5.22
C PRO A 263 -10.73 1.59 -4.36
N ALA A 264 -12.00 1.50 -4.08
CA ALA A 264 -12.57 0.41 -3.31
C ALA A 264 -13.87 -0.11 -3.91
N TYR A 265 -14.04 -1.43 -3.92
CA TYR A 265 -15.33 -2.07 -4.12
C TYR A 265 -16.07 -2.22 -2.78
N ARG A 266 -17.32 -2.69 -2.84
CA ARG A 266 -18.21 -2.76 -1.69
C ARG A 266 -17.63 -3.43 -0.45
N TYR A 267 -16.83 -4.50 -0.63
CA TYR A 267 -16.27 -5.30 0.46
C TYR A 267 -14.77 -5.06 0.68
N ASN A 268 -14.19 -4.01 0.09
CA ASN A 268 -12.76 -3.70 0.16
C ASN A 268 -11.83 -4.83 -0.33
N VAL A 269 -12.35 -5.70 -1.19
CA VAL A 269 -11.58 -6.77 -1.84
C VAL A 269 -11.34 -6.36 -3.28
N PRO A 270 -10.10 -6.43 -3.79
CA PRO A 270 -9.80 -6.14 -5.18
C PRO A 270 -10.35 -7.23 -6.10
N GLU A 271 -10.59 -6.88 -7.35
CA GLU A 271 -11.10 -7.80 -8.34
C GLU A 271 -10.33 -7.69 -9.65
N VAL A 272 -10.19 -8.85 -10.30
CA VAL A 272 -9.79 -8.99 -11.70
C VAL A 272 -11.05 -9.26 -12.49
N ARG A 273 -11.27 -8.52 -13.58
CA ARG A 273 -12.48 -8.65 -14.40
C ARG A 273 -12.15 -8.63 -15.90
N TYR A 274 -13.00 -9.30 -16.66
CA TYR A 274 -13.08 -9.14 -18.11
C TYR A 274 -14.50 -8.72 -18.47
N ARG A 275 -14.65 -7.54 -19.05
CA ARG A 275 -15.94 -6.99 -19.46
C ARG A 275 -15.78 -6.15 -20.73
N ASP A 276 -16.65 -6.35 -21.69
CA ASP A 276 -16.71 -5.58 -22.94
C ASP A 276 -15.36 -5.51 -23.69
N GLY A 277 -14.63 -6.63 -23.72
CA GLY A 277 -13.32 -6.72 -24.38
C GLY A 277 -12.15 -6.06 -23.62
N VAL A 278 -12.37 -5.63 -22.38
CA VAL A 278 -11.35 -4.98 -21.54
C VAL A 278 -11.12 -5.78 -20.28
N PHE A 279 -9.86 -6.12 -20.04
CA PHE A 279 -9.42 -6.63 -18.75
C PHE A 279 -9.24 -5.50 -17.75
N SER A 280 -9.45 -5.77 -16.48
CA SER A 280 -9.21 -4.78 -15.44
C SER A 280 -8.72 -5.40 -14.15
N LEU A 281 -7.92 -4.63 -13.42
CA LEU A 281 -7.44 -4.93 -12.08
C LEU A 281 -7.62 -3.68 -11.22
N ASN A 282 -8.52 -3.74 -10.22
CA ASN A 282 -8.87 -2.57 -9.45
C ASN A 282 -9.41 -2.91 -8.05
N GLY A 283 -9.76 -1.88 -7.26
CA GLY A 283 -10.39 -2.05 -5.96
C GLY A 283 -9.42 -2.37 -4.82
N MET A 284 -8.14 -2.04 -4.96
CA MET A 284 -7.09 -2.36 -3.98
C MET A 284 -7.29 -1.73 -2.60
N TYR A 285 -8.18 -0.75 -2.46
CA TYR A 285 -8.42 -0.05 -1.21
C TYR A 285 -7.11 0.46 -0.59
N ARG A 286 -6.81 0.09 0.65
CA ARG A 286 -5.56 0.45 1.34
C ARG A 286 -4.44 -0.58 1.16
N HIS A 287 -4.70 -1.68 0.47
CA HIS A 287 -3.82 -2.85 0.37
C HIS A 287 -3.02 -2.90 -0.95
N GLY A 288 -2.83 -1.78 -1.65
CA GLY A 288 -2.24 -1.76 -2.98
C GLY A 288 -0.90 -2.51 -3.08
N PHE A 289 0.08 -2.16 -2.27
CA PHE A 289 1.41 -2.81 -2.29
C PHE A 289 1.36 -4.25 -1.78
N LEU A 290 0.44 -4.55 -0.88
CA LEU A 290 0.25 -5.89 -0.34
C LEU A 290 -0.38 -6.84 -1.35
N LEU A 291 -1.36 -6.38 -2.14
CA LEU A 291 -2.19 -7.26 -2.97
C LEU A 291 -1.89 -7.19 -4.47
N ALA A 292 -1.32 -6.07 -4.96
CA ALA A 292 -1.07 -5.92 -6.40
C ALA A 292 -0.25 -7.06 -7.01
N PRO A 293 0.78 -7.64 -6.35
CA PRO A 293 1.49 -8.80 -6.88
C PRO A 293 0.59 -10.02 -7.11
N ALA A 294 -0.17 -10.43 -6.10
CA ALA A 294 -1.04 -11.60 -6.19
C ALA A 294 -2.19 -11.39 -7.19
N MET A 295 -2.76 -10.20 -7.19
CA MET A 295 -3.84 -9.85 -8.12
C MET A 295 -3.36 -9.76 -9.58
N ALA A 296 -2.14 -9.27 -9.81
CA ALA A 296 -1.54 -9.32 -11.14
C ALA A 296 -1.31 -10.77 -11.59
N GLN A 297 -0.91 -11.68 -10.71
CA GLN A 297 -0.80 -13.10 -11.02
C GLN A 297 -2.18 -13.72 -11.38
N GLN A 298 -3.25 -13.36 -10.65
CA GLN A 298 -4.61 -13.78 -10.99
C GLN A 298 -5.04 -13.26 -12.37
N LEU A 299 -4.68 -12.01 -12.70
CA LEU A 299 -4.94 -11.47 -14.03
C LEU A 299 -4.22 -12.28 -15.12
N MET A 300 -2.94 -12.66 -14.93
CA MET A 300 -2.21 -13.51 -15.88
C MET A 300 -2.92 -14.85 -16.10
N GLN A 301 -3.49 -15.44 -15.06
CA GLN A 301 -4.29 -16.68 -15.19
C GLN A 301 -5.56 -16.45 -16.02
N LEU A 302 -6.27 -15.37 -15.81
CA LEU A 302 -7.45 -15.01 -16.60
C LEU A 302 -7.10 -14.78 -18.07
N LEU A 303 -6.01 -14.05 -18.36
CA LEU A 303 -5.54 -13.82 -19.74
C LEU A 303 -5.25 -15.15 -20.47
N SER A 304 -4.64 -16.09 -19.78
CA SER A 304 -4.32 -17.42 -20.34
C SER A 304 -5.59 -18.24 -20.64
N GLN A 305 -6.62 -18.15 -19.81
CA GLN A 305 -7.90 -18.82 -20.01
C GLN A 305 -8.65 -18.28 -21.23
N GLU A 306 -8.75 -16.96 -21.33
CA GLU A 306 -9.42 -16.30 -22.48
C GLU A 306 -8.69 -16.58 -23.81
N SER A 307 -7.36 -16.62 -23.81
CA SER A 307 -6.57 -16.97 -25.00
C SER A 307 -6.84 -18.41 -25.49
N ASN A 308 -7.12 -19.33 -24.57
CA ASN A 308 -7.45 -20.72 -24.90
C ASN A 308 -8.90 -20.90 -25.40
N HIS A 309 -9.82 -20.00 -25.06
CA HIS A 309 -11.20 -20.03 -25.53
C HIS A 309 -11.37 -19.36 -26.89
N ALA A 310 -10.43 -18.53 -27.32
CA ALA A 310 -10.43 -17.80 -28.58
C ALA A 310 -9.78 -18.60 -29.76
N ASN A 311 -9.12 -19.72 -29.46
CA ASN A 311 -8.54 -20.66 -30.42
C ASN A 311 -9.41 -21.91 -30.58
#